data_48df480b02056884cdb36da11c76856e
#
_entry.id   48df480b02056884cdb36da11c76856e
#
_cell.length_a   1.000
_cell.length_b   1.000
_cell.length_c   1.000
_cell.angle_alpha   90.00
_cell.angle_beta   90.00
_cell.angle_gamma   90.00
#
_symmetry.space_group_name_H-M   'P 1'
#
loop_
_entity.id
_entity.type
_entity.pdbx_description
1 polymer ?
#
loop_
_entity_poly.entity_id
_entity_poly.type
_entity_poly.pdbx_seq_one_letter_code
_entity_poly.pdbx_strand_id
1 'polypeptide(L)'
;MIEPGRTIGILGGGQLGRMFAIAARRMGYRVHAFDPTPDCPTGQVADDETNAPYDDLDAAERFARGVDVVTFEFENVPSQTLTAIETLRPVHPSPFVLDTTRHRLREKTFLADHGFPVAPFRAVRGIEDLKNAISDLGTPCVLKTAEFGYDGKGQSRIDAPAQAAAAWAALNCPLGVLEKFVRFDSEISVVGARGAGGAFHCYPPLVNVHRHHILDLTTTWDEADDSLAHRRVRERALALANDVAQKLDVVGTMCVEMFVIGDDVVVNEIAPRPHNSGHLTIDAAVTCQFEQQVRAVCGLPMGDASMLAPAAAMANLLGDLWPATGEPAWHRALADPRVKLHLYGKTVASKGRKMGHLTATAATPAEARDRVVAARIALTPSGPSPAGEEPDMGGSLR
;
A
#
# COMPACT_ATOMS: atom_id res chain seq x y z
N MET A 1 0.81 -25.48 9.14
CA MET A 1 0.54 -25.40 7.68
C MET A 1 -0.94 -25.65 7.46
N ILE A 2 -1.58 -24.81 6.64
CA ILE A 2 -2.99 -24.92 6.27
C ILE A 2 -3.03 -25.33 4.81
N GLU A 3 -3.57 -26.51 4.55
CA GLU A 3 -3.56 -27.15 3.23
C GLU A 3 -4.64 -26.56 2.30
N PRO A 4 -4.46 -26.60 0.97
CA PRO A 4 -5.53 -26.32 0.01
C PRO A 4 -6.83 -27.09 0.32
N GLY A 5 -7.98 -26.48 -0.01
CA GLY A 5 -9.29 -26.98 0.38
C GLY A 5 -9.83 -26.41 1.70
N ARG A 6 -8.96 -25.80 2.51
CA ARG A 6 -9.31 -25.07 3.73
C ARG A 6 -9.80 -23.66 3.43
N THR A 7 -10.38 -23.00 4.44
CA THR A 7 -10.98 -21.66 4.30
C THR A 7 -10.10 -20.60 4.95
N ILE A 8 -9.76 -19.57 4.19
CA ILE A 8 -9.06 -18.37 4.67
C ILE A 8 -10.10 -17.28 4.90
N GLY A 9 -10.13 -16.71 6.10
CA GLY A 9 -10.90 -15.52 6.41
C GLY A 9 -10.13 -14.25 6.06
N ILE A 10 -10.81 -13.25 5.50
CA ILE A 10 -10.21 -11.95 5.23
C ILE A 10 -11.08 -10.82 5.74
N LEU A 11 -10.49 -9.95 6.57
CA LEU A 11 -11.11 -8.72 7.07
C LEU A 11 -10.81 -7.58 6.11
N GLY A 12 -11.87 -7.06 5.50
CA GLY A 12 -11.82 -6.04 4.47
C GLY A 12 -12.34 -6.50 3.13
N GLY A 13 -13.24 -5.68 2.57
CA GLY A 13 -13.95 -5.97 1.31
C GLY A 13 -13.39 -5.24 0.08
N GLY A 14 -12.22 -4.60 0.18
CA GLY A 14 -11.65 -3.77 -0.86
C GLY A 14 -10.94 -4.52 -1.98
N GLN A 15 -10.19 -3.78 -2.78
CA GLN A 15 -9.47 -4.35 -3.94
C GLN A 15 -8.34 -5.30 -3.56
N LEU A 16 -7.68 -5.08 -2.42
CA LEU A 16 -6.57 -5.95 -2.00
C LEU A 16 -7.13 -7.32 -1.62
N GLY A 17 -8.24 -7.34 -0.87
CA GLY A 17 -8.95 -8.56 -0.53
C GLY A 17 -9.46 -9.30 -1.77
N ARG A 18 -10.00 -8.57 -2.77
CA ARG A 18 -10.40 -9.18 -4.05
C ARG A 18 -9.24 -9.89 -4.75
N MET A 19 -8.10 -9.22 -4.90
CA MET A 19 -6.93 -9.80 -5.58
C MET A 19 -6.33 -10.95 -4.76
N PHE A 20 -6.34 -10.84 -3.42
CA PHE A 20 -5.97 -11.93 -2.53
C PHE A 20 -6.89 -13.15 -2.71
N ALA A 21 -8.21 -12.95 -2.70
CA ALA A 21 -9.18 -14.02 -2.86
C ALA A 21 -9.01 -14.73 -4.21
N ILE A 22 -8.75 -14.00 -5.31
CA ILE A 22 -8.45 -14.58 -6.62
C ILE A 22 -7.18 -15.45 -6.55
N ALA A 23 -6.11 -14.99 -5.90
CA ALA A 23 -4.88 -15.77 -5.74
C ALA A 23 -5.11 -17.02 -4.88
N ALA A 24 -5.82 -16.88 -3.75
CA ALA A 24 -6.13 -18.00 -2.86
C ALA A 24 -6.97 -19.08 -3.57
N ARG A 25 -7.98 -18.68 -4.33
CA ARG A 25 -8.84 -19.61 -5.07
C ARG A 25 -8.08 -20.33 -6.19
N ARG A 26 -7.15 -19.67 -6.88
CA ARG A 26 -6.24 -20.32 -7.84
C ARG A 26 -5.40 -21.42 -7.19
N MET A 27 -5.09 -21.29 -5.90
CA MET A 27 -4.35 -22.28 -5.11
C MET A 27 -5.26 -23.33 -4.45
N GLY A 28 -6.58 -23.30 -4.71
CA GLY A 28 -7.53 -24.28 -4.20
C GLY A 28 -8.07 -24.01 -2.79
N TYR A 29 -7.84 -22.81 -2.23
CA TYR A 29 -8.46 -22.40 -0.97
C TYR A 29 -9.87 -21.86 -1.17
N ARG A 30 -10.70 -21.96 -0.15
CA ARG A 30 -11.92 -21.16 -0.01
C ARG A 30 -11.60 -19.85 0.68
N VAL A 31 -12.39 -18.81 0.39
CA VAL A 31 -12.26 -17.50 0.99
C VAL A 31 -13.58 -17.05 1.58
N HIS A 32 -13.55 -16.62 2.83
CA HIS A 32 -14.67 -16.00 3.52
C HIS A 32 -14.33 -14.53 3.79
N ALA A 33 -15.08 -13.61 3.22
CA ALA A 33 -14.91 -12.18 3.41
C ALA A 33 -15.70 -11.67 4.62
N PHE A 34 -15.16 -10.71 5.37
CA PHE A 34 -15.86 -9.99 6.41
C PHE A 34 -15.74 -8.48 6.12
N ASP A 35 -16.84 -7.85 5.78
CA ASP A 35 -16.92 -6.41 5.48
C ASP A 35 -18.34 -5.89 5.76
N PRO A 36 -18.50 -4.67 6.30
CA PRO A 36 -19.81 -4.10 6.53
C PRO A 36 -20.61 -3.84 5.25
N THR A 37 -19.96 -3.77 4.09
CA THR A 37 -20.61 -3.47 2.81
C THR A 37 -20.96 -4.77 2.09
N PRO A 38 -22.24 -5.08 1.84
CA PRO A 38 -22.61 -6.25 1.04
C PRO A 38 -22.17 -6.12 -0.41
N ASP A 39 -21.92 -7.25 -1.07
CA ASP A 39 -21.42 -7.31 -2.45
C ASP A 39 -20.14 -6.49 -2.64
N CYS A 40 -19.31 -6.49 -1.61
CA CYS A 40 -18.04 -5.79 -1.67
C CYS A 40 -17.08 -6.41 -2.69
N PRO A 41 -16.09 -5.69 -3.21
CA PRO A 41 -15.12 -6.23 -4.17
C PRO A 41 -14.51 -7.58 -3.83
N THR A 42 -14.24 -7.84 -2.56
CA THR A 42 -13.77 -9.14 -2.06
C THR A 42 -14.90 -10.17 -2.08
N GLY A 43 -16.09 -9.83 -1.56
CA GLY A 43 -17.25 -10.69 -1.50
C GLY A 43 -17.68 -11.21 -2.87
N GLN A 44 -17.59 -10.37 -3.93
CA GLN A 44 -17.90 -10.78 -5.32
C GLN A 44 -17.08 -11.97 -5.83
N VAL A 45 -15.95 -12.30 -5.21
CA VAL A 45 -15.05 -13.39 -5.63
C VAL A 45 -14.73 -14.37 -4.50
N ALA A 46 -15.24 -14.13 -3.30
CA ALA A 46 -15.16 -15.04 -2.17
C ALA A 46 -16.16 -16.19 -2.32
N ASP A 47 -16.02 -17.22 -1.48
CA ASP A 47 -16.98 -18.33 -1.40
C ASP A 47 -18.10 -18.01 -0.42
N ASP A 48 -17.84 -17.13 0.55
CA ASP A 48 -18.80 -16.70 1.57
C ASP A 48 -18.52 -15.26 2.01
N GLU A 49 -19.52 -14.55 2.51
CA GLU A 49 -19.45 -13.18 2.95
C GLU A 49 -20.22 -12.96 4.26
N THR A 50 -19.56 -12.38 5.25
CA THR A 50 -20.22 -11.88 6.47
C THR A 50 -20.30 -10.35 6.40
N ASN A 51 -21.53 -9.83 6.38
CA ASN A 51 -21.77 -8.38 6.38
C ASN A 51 -22.12 -7.91 7.79
N ALA A 52 -21.11 -7.36 8.48
CA ALA A 52 -21.27 -6.80 9.81
C ALA A 52 -20.23 -5.70 10.05
N PRO A 53 -20.48 -4.73 10.96
CA PRO A 53 -19.46 -3.79 11.41
C PRO A 53 -18.24 -4.51 11.98
N TYR A 54 -17.05 -3.94 11.77
CA TYR A 54 -15.81 -4.57 12.27
C TYR A 54 -15.72 -4.64 13.80
N ASP A 55 -16.50 -3.86 14.54
CA ASP A 55 -16.61 -3.86 16.00
C ASP A 55 -17.71 -4.77 16.55
N ASP A 56 -18.47 -5.46 15.69
CA ASP A 56 -19.39 -6.53 16.10
C ASP A 56 -18.60 -7.80 16.45
N LEU A 57 -18.26 -7.94 17.74
CA LEU A 57 -17.45 -9.05 18.24
C LEU A 57 -18.15 -10.41 18.07
N ASP A 58 -19.48 -10.46 18.22
CA ASP A 58 -20.22 -11.71 18.06
C ASP A 58 -20.20 -12.19 16.61
N ALA A 59 -20.32 -11.26 15.65
CA ALA A 59 -20.19 -11.58 14.22
C ALA A 59 -18.74 -11.99 13.90
N ALA A 60 -17.75 -11.31 14.45
CA ALA A 60 -16.33 -11.63 14.26
C ALA A 60 -15.97 -13.02 14.82
N GLU A 61 -16.52 -13.41 15.98
CA GLU A 61 -16.32 -14.75 16.52
C GLU A 61 -17.01 -15.83 15.67
N ARG A 62 -18.24 -15.60 15.20
CA ARG A 62 -18.93 -16.54 14.29
C ARG A 62 -18.14 -16.72 12.99
N PHE A 63 -17.65 -15.62 12.42
CA PHE A 63 -16.77 -15.64 11.25
C PHE A 63 -15.50 -16.46 11.53
N ALA A 64 -14.81 -16.20 12.63
CA ALA A 64 -13.57 -16.89 12.99
C ALA A 64 -13.78 -18.42 13.15
N ARG A 65 -14.94 -18.86 13.68
CA ARG A 65 -15.27 -20.30 13.81
C ARG A 65 -15.45 -20.97 12.45
N GLY A 66 -15.82 -20.24 11.41
CA GLY A 66 -16.05 -20.74 10.05
C GLY A 66 -14.80 -20.83 9.17
N VAL A 67 -13.63 -20.39 9.64
CA VAL A 67 -12.39 -20.34 8.87
C VAL A 67 -11.24 -21.05 9.58
N ASP A 68 -10.13 -21.31 8.89
CA ASP A 68 -8.95 -21.99 9.44
C ASP A 68 -7.82 -21.00 9.84
N VAL A 69 -7.75 -19.86 9.17
CA VAL A 69 -6.81 -18.76 9.43
C VAL A 69 -7.43 -17.45 9.01
N VAL A 70 -7.02 -16.34 9.61
CA VAL A 70 -7.51 -15.00 9.28
C VAL A 70 -6.35 -14.10 8.84
N THR A 71 -6.63 -13.30 7.82
CA THR A 71 -5.80 -12.19 7.38
C THR A 71 -6.64 -10.92 7.23
N PHE A 72 -6.02 -9.80 6.91
CA PHE A 72 -6.72 -8.55 6.66
C PHE A 72 -6.14 -7.81 5.44
N GLU A 73 -6.99 -7.02 4.79
CA GLU A 73 -6.60 -6.07 3.76
C GLU A 73 -6.86 -4.62 4.20
N PHE A 74 -7.66 -4.44 5.27
CA PHE A 74 -8.07 -3.15 5.79
C PHE A 74 -7.38 -2.87 7.13
N GLU A 75 -6.64 -1.78 7.21
CA GLU A 75 -5.81 -1.46 8.38
C GLU A 75 -6.59 -0.87 9.56
N ASN A 76 -7.81 -0.38 9.32
CA ASN A 76 -8.61 0.23 10.38
C ASN A 76 -9.58 -0.76 11.06
N VAL A 77 -9.28 -2.05 11.01
CA VAL A 77 -9.98 -3.05 11.84
C VAL A 77 -9.64 -2.78 13.31
N PRO A 78 -10.61 -2.70 14.24
CA PRO A 78 -10.33 -2.49 15.65
C PRO A 78 -9.43 -3.59 16.23
N SER A 79 -8.42 -3.22 17.03
CA SER A 79 -7.51 -4.20 17.65
C SER A 79 -8.25 -5.21 18.51
N GLN A 80 -9.33 -4.78 19.18
CA GLN A 80 -10.17 -5.66 19.99
C GLN A 80 -10.77 -6.81 19.16
N THR A 81 -11.21 -6.52 17.96
CA THR A 81 -11.75 -7.54 17.03
C THR A 81 -10.70 -8.56 16.62
N LEU A 82 -9.51 -8.09 16.26
CA LEU A 82 -8.42 -9.01 15.93
C LEU A 82 -7.99 -9.86 17.12
N THR A 83 -7.95 -9.28 18.32
CA THR A 83 -7.63 -10.02 19.55
C THR A 83 -8.69 -11.08 19.86
N ALA A 84 -9.98 -10.76 19.67
CA ALA A 84 -11.05 -11.74 19.84
C ALA A 84 -10.94 -12.89 18.84
N ILE A 85 -10.68 -12.57 17.57
CA ILE A 85 -10.47 -13.59 16.52
C ILE A 85 -9.25 -14.46 16.82
N GLU A 86 -8.13 -13.87 17.29
CA GLU A 86 -6.87 -14.58 17.57
C GLU A 86 -7.04 -15.64 18.67
N THR A 87 -7.99 -15.47 19.60
CA THR A 87 -8.32 -16.53 20.58
C THR A 87 -8.90 -17.80 19.96
N LEU A 88 -9.41 -17.72 18.74
CA LEU A 88 -10.11 -18.80 18.06
C LEU A 88 -9.32 -19.34 16.86
N ARG A 89 -8.67 -18.48 16.11
CA ARG A 89 -7.91 -18.81 14.88
C ARG A 89 -6.65 -17.95 14.77
N PRO A 90 -5.57 -18.47 14.16
CA PRO A 90 -4.39 -17.68 13.87
C PRO A 90 -4.75 -16.45 13.01
N VAL A 91 -4.17 -15.30 13.34
CA VAL A 91 -4.30 -14.05 12.59
C VAL A 91 -2.93 -13.66 12.06
N HIS A 92 -2.81 -13.48 10.75
CA HIS A 92 -1.55 -13.10 10.10
C HIS A 92 -1.74 -11.96 9.09
N PRO A 93 -0.93 -10.88 9.19
CA PRO A 93 0.00 -10.56 10.29
C PRO A 93 -0.69 -10.46 11.63
N SER A 94 0.09 -10.53 12.71
CA SER A 94 -0.47 -10.54 14.07
C SER A 94 -1.16 -9.20 14.43
N PRO A 95 -2.09 -9.18 15.42
CA PRO A 95 -2.68 -7.95 15.91
C PRO A 95 -1.65 -6.90 16.35
N PHE A 96 -0.51 -7.33 16.91
CA PHE A 96 0.59 -6.42 17.28
C PHE A 96 1.15 -5.65 16.09
N VAL A 97 1.34 -6.34 14.96
CA VAL A 97 1.84 -5.71 13.72
C VAL A 97 0.87 -4.64 13.25
N LEU A 98 -0.42 -4.98 13.15
CA LEU A 98 -1.43 -4.01 12.73
C LEU A 98 -1.54 -2.84 13.72
N ASP A 99 -1.56 -3.11 15.01
CA ASP A 99 -1.69 -2.07 16.03
C ASP A 99 -0.49 -1.09 16.02
N THR A 100 0.70 -1.60 15.71
CA THR A 100 1.90 -0.77 15.56
C THR A 100 1.82 0.10 14.31
N THR A 101 1.51 -0.47 13.16
CA THR A 101 1.64 0.21 11.86
C THR A 101 0.46 1.12 11.53
N ARG A 102 -0.77 0.81 11.97
CA ARG A 102 -1.94 1.66 11.72
C ARG A 102 -1.91 3.00 12.44
N HIS A 103 -1.09 3.14 13.45
CA HIS A 103 -0.99 4.34 14.28
C HIS A 103 0.36 5.02 14.09
N ARG A 104 0.39 6.12 13.34
CA ARG A 104 1.59 6.83 12.92
C ARG A 104 2.60 7.11 14.04
N LEU A 105 2.13 7.52 15.23
CA LEU A 105 3.04 7.75 16.35
C LEU A 105 3.68 6.45 16.85
N ARG A 106 2.91 5.36 16.94
CA ARG A 106 3.43 4.05 17.37
C ARG A 106 4.42 3.52 16.35
N GLU A 107 4.08 3.59 15.06
CA GLU A 107 4.95 3.19 13.96
C GLU A 107 6.29 3.96 13.98
N LYS A 108 6.24 5.30 14.05
CA LYS A 108 7.44 6.13 14.09
C LYS A 108 8.28 5.89 15.35
N THR A 109 7.62 5.71 16.50
CA THR A 109 8.30 5.38 17.76
C THR A 109 8.97 4.02 17.66
N PHE A 110 8.24 3.00 17.20
CA PHE A 110 8.81 1.66 16.95
C PHE A 110 10.05 1.71 16.06
N LEU A 111 9.96 2.40 14.94
CA LEU A 111 11.09 2.54 14.01
C LEU A 111 12.28 3.24 14.66
N ALA A 112 12.05 4.37 15.35
CA ALA A 112 13.11 5.14 16.00
C ALA A 112 13.77 4.35 17.15
N ASP A 113 12.98 3.66 17.99
CA ASP A 113 13.48 2.88 19.12
C ASP A 113 14.36 1.69 18.67
N HIS A 114 14.13 1.19 17.45
CA HIS A 114 14.95 0.14 16.84
C HIS A 114 16.08 0.67 15.95
N GLY A 115 16.29 2.00 15.93
CA GLY A 115 17.39 2.62 15.19
C GLY A 115 17.16 2.72 13.68
N PHE A 116 15.95 2.53 13.20
CA PHE A 116 15.63 2.72 11.78
C PHE A 116 15.60 4.21 11.41
N PRO A 117 16.10 4.58 10.22
CA PRO A 117 16.10 5.96 9.76
C PRO A 117 14.65 6.41 9.47
N VAL A 118 14.17 7.40 10.20
CA VAL A 118 12.86 8.06 10.02
C VAL A 118 13.02 9.57 10.04
N ALA A 119 12.09 10.30 9.40
CA ALA A 119 12.03 11.74 9.55
C ALA A 119 11.92 12.10 11.04
N PRO A 120 12.65 13.11 11.55
CA PRO A 120 12.47 13.60 12.91
C PRO A 120 11.02 13.97 13.18
N PHE A 121 10.46 13.55 14.30
CA PHE A 121 9.04 13.73 14.62
C PHE A 121 8.79 14.08 16.08
N ARG A 122 7.61 14.64 16.35
CA ARG A 122 7.11 14.93 17.71
C ARG A 122 5.62 14.61 17.81
N ALA A 123 5.21 14.06 18.93
CA ALA A 123 3.79 13.92 19.27
C ALA A 123 3.21 15.29 19.61
N VAL A 124 1.98 15.56 19.17
CA VAL A 124 1.28 16.85 19.37
C VAL A 124 -0.12 16.56 19.90
N ARG A 125 -0.44 17.05 21.09
CA ARG A 125 -1.73 16.88 21.78
C ARG A 125 -2.51 18.19 21.93
N GLY A 126 -1.93 19.30 21.43
CA GLY A 126 -2.52 20.62 21.53
C GLY A 126 -1.69 21.67 20.82
N ILE A 127 -2.22 22.88 20.76
CA ILE A 127 -1.56 23.99 20.04
C ILE A 127 -0.19 24.36 20.64
N GLU A 128 -0.04 24.29 21.96
CA GLU A 128 1.23 24.61 22.60
C GLU A 128 2.29 23.52 22.32
N ASP A 129 1.90 22.24 22.33
CA ASP A 129 2.79 21.15 21.89
C ASP A 129 3.24 21.38 20.45
N LEU A 130 2.32 21.78 19.56
CA LEU A 130 2.63 22.06 18.15
C LEU A 130 3.65 23.19 18.01
N LYS A 131 3.46 24.29 18.74
CA LYS A 131 4.41 25.44 18.71
C LYS A 131 5.80 25.01 19.19
N ASN A 132 5.86 24.24 20.28
CA ASN A 132 7.13 23.71 20.80
C ASN A 132 7.78 22.76 19.79
N ALA A 133 7.00 21.85 19.20
CA ALA A 133 7.48 20.91 18.20
C ALA A 133 7.98 21.63 16.92
N ILE A 134 7.32 22.71 16.48
CA ILE A 134 7.81 23.55 15.36
C ILE A 134 9.13 24.25 15.73
N SER A 135 9.26 24.72 16.97
CA SER A 135 10.51 25.32 17.43
C SER A 135 11.68 24.31 17.39
N ASP A 136 11.41 23.07 17.79
CA ASP A 136 12.42 22.01 17.82
C ASP A 136 12.81 21.51 16.41
N LEU A 137 11.83 21.22 15.56
CA LEU A 137 12.06 20.59 14.25
C LEU A 137 12.34 21.62 13.15
N GLY A 138 11.90 22.86 13.36
CA GLY A 138 11.94 23.92 12.34
C GLY A 138 10.87 23.75 11.26
N THR A 139 10.80 24.76 10.36
CA THR A 139 9.94 24.72 9.18
C THR A 139 10.78 24.59 7.90
N PRO A 140 10.25 24.00 6.82
CA PRO A 140 8.93 23.40 6.73
C PRO A 140 8.80 22.08 7.50
N CYS A 141 7.57 21.78 7.96
CA CYS A 141 7.21 20.53 8.63
C CYS A 141 5.78 20.12 8.21
N VAL A 142 5.40 18.88 8.52
CA VAL A 142 4.09 18.33 8.16
C VAL A 142 3.41 17.82 9.43
N LEU A 143 2.25 18.37 9.74
CA LEU A 143 1.38 17.88 10.81
C LEU A 143 0.42 16.84 10.24
N LYS A 144 0.38 15.66 10.84
CA LYS A 144 -0.43 14.53 10.38
C LYS A 144 -1.30 14.00 11.53
N THR A 145 -2.48 13.45 11.21
CA THR A 145 -3.26 12.69 12.19
C THR A 145 -2.50 11.43 12.61
N ALA A 146 -2.66 11.02 13.87
CA ALA A 146 -2.04 9.78 14.34
C ALA A 146 -2.71 8.52 13.77
N GLU A 147 -4.02 8.58 13.47
CA GLU A 147 -4.82 7.49 12.93
C GLU A 147 -5.68 7.97 11.76
N PHE A 148 -6.20 7.04 10.95
CA PHE A 148 -7.15 7.27 9.85
C PHE A 148 -6.67 8.19 8.73
N GLY A 149 -5.38 8.51 8.65
CA GLY A 149 -4.81 9.27 7.53
C GLY A 149 -4.47 8.34 6.36
N TYR A 150 -4.92 8.67 5.14
CA TYR A 150 -4.58 7.95 3.92
C TYR A 150 -4.66 8.89 2.70
N ASP A 151 -3.91 8.60 1.66
CA ASP A 151 -3.92 9.35 0.39
C ASP A 151 -3.88 10.87 0.61
N GLY A 152 -3.02 11.36 1.54
CA GLY A 152 -2.86 12.78 1.88
C GLY A 152 -3.95 13.40 2.76
N LYS A 153 -4.97 12.66 3.13
CA LYS A 153 -6.00 13.14 4.08
C LYS A 153 -5.45 13.18 5.50
N GLY A 154 -5.92 14.16 6.28
CA GLY A 154 -5.48 14.30 7.67
C GLY A 154 -4.04 14.81 7.80
N GLN A 155 -3.56 15.61 6.85
CA GLN A 155 -2.25 16.25 6.96
C GLN A 155 -2.27 17.72 6.53
N SER A 156 -1.38 18.51 7.11
CA SER A 156 -1.18 19.94 6.82
C SER A 156 0.30 20.25 6.80
N ARG A 157 0.78 20.84 5.70
CA ARG A 157 2.13 21.39 5.62
C ARG A 157 2.19 22.75 6.32
N ILE A 158 3.23 22.98 7.08
CA ILE A 158 3.50 24.21 7.83
C ILE A 158 4.82 24.77 7.33
N ASP A 159 4.77 25.84 6.57
CA ASP A 159 5.95 26.54 6.00
C ASP A 159 6.45 27.66 6.91
N ALA A 160 5.61 28.15 7.82
CA ALA A 160 5.95 29.18 8.80
C ALA A 160 5.21 28.95 10.12
N PRO A 161 5.83 29.29 11.28
CA PRO A 161 5.21 29.10 12.60
C PRO A 161 3.82 29.74 12.77
N ALA A 162 3.56 30.84 12.05
CA ALA A 162 2.26 31.51 12.07
C ALA A 162 1.09 30.64 11.58
N GLN A 163 1.35 29.58 10.80
CA GLN A 163 0.34 28.66 10.29
C GLN A 163 -0.09 27.60 11.32
N ALA A 164 0.60 27.48 12.46
CA ALA A 164 0.36 26.43 13.45
C ALA A 164 -1.10 26.35 13.93
N ALA A 165 -1.73 27.50 14.24
CA ALA A 165 -3.10 27.51 14.73
C ALA A 165 -4.10 26.99 13.70
N ALA A 166 -3.96 27.41 12.42
CA ALA A 166 -4.79 26.94 11.33
C ALA A 166 -4.60 25.46 11.03
N ALA A 167 -3.35 24.98 11.04
CA ALA A 167 -3.00 23.58 10.82
C ALA A 167 -3.58 22.68 11.92
N TRP A 168 -3.47 23.10 13.20
CA TRP A 168 -4.04 22.35 14.31
C TRP A 168 -5.56 22.28 14.24
N ALA A 169 -6.22 23.41 13.96
CA ALA A 169 -7.67 23.44 13.79
C ALA A 169 -8.16 22.55 12.65
N ALA A 170 -7.43 22.53 11.52
CA ALA A 170 -7.75 21.70 10.36
C ALA A 170 -7.55 20.19 10.63
N LEU A 171 -6.62 19.82 11.53
CA LEU A 171 -6.36 18.44 11.87
C LEU A 171 -7.56 17.76 12.56
N ASN A 172 -8.29 18.50 13.36
CA ASN A 172 -9.53 18.09 14.04
C ASN A 172 -9.44 16.71 14.72
N CYS A 173 -8.36 16.46 15.44
CA CYS A 173 -8.16 15.21 16.20
C CYS A 173 -7.37 15.48 17.51
N PRO A 174 -7.50 14.61 18.53
CA PRO A 174 -6.86 14.81 19.83
C PRO A 174 -5.34 14.56 19.83
N LEU A 175 -4.82 13.87 18.82
CA LEU A 175 -3.42 13.49 18.71
C LEU A 175 -2.94 13.64 17.26
N GLY A 176 -1.89 14.43 17.08
CA GLY A 176 -1.16 14.55 15.82
C GLY A 176 0.30 14.13 15.97
N VAL A 177 0.95 13.96 14.84
CA VAL A 177 2.39 13.78 14.71
C VAL A 177 2.92 14.87 13.81
N LEU A 178 3.84 15.70 14.33
CA LEU A 178 4.58 16.65 13.52
C LEU A 178 5.85 15.99 13.04
N GLU A 179 6.05 15.95 11.74
CA GLU A 179 7.25 15.43 11.09
C GLU A 179 8.03 16.57 10.42
N LYS A 180 9.35 16.54 10.52
CA LYS A 180 10.20 17.44 9.73
C LYS A 180 9.97 17.14 8.25
N PHE A 181 9.77 18.18 7.45
CA PHE A 181 9.63 18.01 6.01
C PHE A 181 10.93 17.48 5.41
N VAL A 182 10.85 16.34 4.74
CA VAL A 182 11.97 15.71 4.06
C VAL A 182 11.96 16.12 2.59
N ARG A 183 13.05 16.72 2.12
CA ARG A 183 13.30 16.86 0.68
C ARG A 183 13.95 15.59 0.20
N PHE A 184 13.38 14.97 -0.80
CA PHE A 184 13.86 13.70 -1.33
C PHE A 184 14.00 13.76 -2.85
N ASP A 185 14.85 12.89 -3.40
CA ASP A 185 15.09 12.76 -4.83
C ASP A 185 14.05 11.87 -5.50
N SER A 186 13.62 10.81 -4.80
CA SER A 186 12.57 9.90 -5.26
C SER A 186 11.89 9.18 -4.10
N GLU A 187 10.66 8.71 -4.35
CA GLU A 187 9.94 7.79 -3.46
C GLU A 187 10.08 6.38 -3.99
N ILE A 188 10.46 5.46 -3.11
CA ILE A 188 10.54 4.05 -3.43
C ILE A 188 9.76 3.22 -2.43
N SER A 189 9.43 2.00 -2.80
CA SER A 189 8.88 1.01 -1.89
C SER A 189 9.54 -0.35 -2.10
N VAL A 190 9.73 -1.09 -1.02
CA VAL A 190 10.08 -2.51 -1.06
C VAL A 190 8.89 -3.31 -0.59
N VAL A 191 8.33 -4.10 -1.49
CA VAL A 191 7.27 -5.06 -1.21
C VAL A 191 7.91 -6.43 -1.03
N GLY A 192 7.50 -7.15 0.00
CA GLY A 192 7.99 -8.50 0.25
C GLY A 192 7.07 -9.25 1.20
N ALA A 193 7.31 -10.51 1.39
CA ALA A 193 6.59 -11.36 2.31
C ALA A 193 7.53 -12.18 3.18
N ARG A 194 7.18 -12.33 4.44
CA ARG A 194 7.91 -13.14 5.40
C ARG A 194 7.02 -14.29 5.87
N GLY A 195 7.52 -15.52 5.73
CA GLY A 195 6.86 -16.69 6.28
C GLY A 195 7.17 -16.88 7.77
N ALA A 196 6.44 -17.76 8.44
CA ALA A 196 6.65 -18.11 9.85
C ALA A 196 8.07 -18.65 10.14
N GLY A 197 8.79 -19.16 9.14
CA GLY A 197 10.19 -19.58 9.25
C GLY A 197 11.20 -18.43 9.27
N GLY A 198 10.76 -17.16 9.16
CA GLY A 198 11.60 -15.98 9.29
C GLY A 198 12.27 -15.51 7.99
N ALA A 199 12.26 -16.28 6.92
CA ALA A 199 12.83 -15.85 5.64
C ALA A 199 11.93 -14.76 4.98
N PHE A 200 12.54 -13.64 4.60
CA PHE A 200 11.89 -12.53 3.90
C PHE A 200 12.22 -12.59 2.41
N HIS A 201 11.19 -12.74 1.59
CA HIS A 201 11.26 -12.77 0.13
C HIS A 201 10.69 -11.47 -0.42
N CYS A 202 11.53 -10.62 -0.99
CA CYS A 202 11.12 -9.31 -1.49
C CYS A 202 11.38 -9.15 -2.98
N TYR A 203 10.60 -8.28 -3.60
CA TYR A 203 10.80 -7.82 -4.96
C TYR A 203 11.89 -6.75 -5.00
N PRO A 204 12.49 -6.46 -6.18
CA PRO A 204 13.32 -5.27 -6.35
C PRO A 204 12.59 -4.01 -5.88
N PRO A 205 13.31 -2.97 -5.44
CA PRO A 205 12.67 -1.70 -5.10
C PRO A 205 11.79 -1.20 -6.25
N LEU A 206 10.70 -0.56 -5.92
CA LEU A 206 9.74 0.00 -6.86
C LEU A 206 9.78 1.52 -6.75
N VAL A 207 9.91 2.21 -7.88
CA VAL A 207 9.92 3.68 -7.93
C VAL A 207 8.49 4.18 -8.07
N ASN A 208 8.07 5.05 -7.19
CA ASN A 208 6.70 5.51 -7.08
C ASN A 208 6.57 6.99 -7.45
N VAL A 209 5.54 7.30 -8.21
CA VAL A 209 5.16 8.68 -8.54
C VAL A 209 3.75 8.92 -7.98
N HIS A 210 3.64 9.90 -7.09
CA HIS A 210 2.36 10.32 -6.54
C HIS A 210 1.87 11.60 -7.20
N ARG A 211 0.55 11.69 -7.41
CA ARG A 211 -0.14 12.92 -7.84
C ARG A 211 -1.27 13.21 -6.87
N HIS A 212 -1.30 14.42 -6.34
CA HIS A 212 -2.30 14.81 -5.32
C HIS A 212 -2.35 13.80 -4.15
N HIS A 213 -1.16 13.34 -3.69
CA HIS A 213 -0.98 12.35 -2.62
C HIS A 213 -1.52 10.94 -2.91
N ILE A 214 -1.97 10.65 -4.12
CA ILE A 214 -2.40 9.32 -4.55
C ILE A 214 -1.32 8.73 -5.44
N LEU A 215 -0.96 7.46 -5.22
CA LEU A 215 -0.04 6.75 -6.10
C LEU A 215 -0.60 6.73 -7.53
N ASP A 216 0.11 7.33 -8.46
CA ASP A 216 -0.27 7.45 -9.87
C ASP A 216 0.40 6.37 -10.72
N LEU A 217 1.71 6.23 -10.57
CA LEU A 217 2.54 5.30 -11.32
C LEU A 217 3.52 4.59 -10.41
N THR A 218 3.82 3.34 -10.73
CA THR A 218 4.93 2.58 -10.16
C THR A 218 5.71 1.94 -11.29
N THR A 219 7.04 2.01 -11.23
CA THR A 219 7.95 1.27 -12.11
C THR A 219 8.88 0.39 -11.30
N THR A 220 9.37 -0.68 -11.90
CA THR A 220 10.48 -1.43 -11.33
C THR A 220 11.73 -0.56 -11.25
N TRP A 221 12.64 -0.92 -10.34
CA TRP A 221 14.00 -0.38 -10.28
C TRP A 221 14.73 -0.61 -11.60
N ASP A 222 15.58 0.34 -12.00
CA ASP A 222 16.37 0.18 -13.21
C ASP A 222 17.64 -0.64 -12.90
N GLU A 223 17.56 -1.94 -13.10
CA GLU A 223 18.70 -2.85 -12.88
C GLU A 223 19.84 -2.64 -13.89
N ALA A 224 19.63 -1.85 -14.95
CA ALA A 224 20.67 -1.51 -15.93
C ALA A 224 21.50 -0.30 -15.49
N ASP A 225 21.02 0.52 -14.55
CA ASP A 225 21.84 1.57 -13.94
C ASP A 225 22.82 0.95 -12.92
N ASP A 226 24.04 0.72 -13.38
CA ASP A 226 25.13 0.13 -12.59
C ASP A 226 25.95 1.18 -11.81
N SER A 227 25.46 2.41 -11.67
CA SER A 227 26.12 3.43 -10.86
C SER A 227 26.23 3.01 -9.39
N LEU A 228 27.33 3.41 -8.73
CA LEU A 228 27.57 3.04 -7.34
C LEU A 228 26.48 3.57 -6.41
N ALA A 229 25.97 4.77 -6.66
CA ALA A 229 24.90 5.38 -5.89
C ALA A 229 23.61 4.56 -6.01
N HIS A 230 23.22 4.19 -7.23
CA HIS A 230 22.01 3.41 -7.51
C HIS A 230 22.04 2.04 -6.83
N ARG A 231 23.18 1.32 -6.91
CA ARG A 231 23.37 0.04 -6.21
C ARG A 231 23.30 0.19 -4.69
N ARG A 232 23.92 1.23 -4.11
CA ARG A 232 23.87 1.47 -2.66
C ARG A 232 22.47 1.73 -2.15
N VAL A 233 21.70 2.56 -2.84
CA VAL A 233 20.30 2.82 -2.49
C VAL A 233 19.50 1.52 -2.52
N ARG A 234 19.62 0.71 -3.59
CA ARG A 234 18.97 -0.58 -3.72
C ARG A 234 19.30 -1.52 -2.56
N GLU A 235 20.58 -1.72 -2.27
CA GLU A 235 21.03 -2.62 -1.19
C GLU A 235 20.52 -2.15 0.17
N ARG A 236 20.61 -0.84 0.47
CA ARG A 236 20.10 -0.25 1.72
C ARG A 236 18.58 -0.41 1.86
N ALA A 237 17.83 -0.16 0.80
CA ALA A 237 16.38 -0.30 0.82
C ALA A 237 15.94 -1.75 1.10
N LEU A 238 16.58 -2.73 0.45
CA LEU A 238 16.29 -4.15 0.65
C LEU A 238 16.66 -4.61 2.06
N ALA A 239 17.85 -4.22 2.55
CA ALA A 239 18.30 -4.55 3.90
C ALA A 239 17.36 -3.94 4.95
N LEU A 240 17.01 -2.66 4.79
CA LEU A 240 16.12 -1.95 5.70
C LEU A 240 14.72 -2.59 5.76
N ALA A 241 14.15 -2.96 4.61
CA ALA A 241 12.86 -3.64 4.58
C ALA A 241 12.90 -5.02 5.25
N ASN A 242 13.96 -5.79 5.03
CA ASN A 242 14.17 -7.06 5.72
C ASN A 242 14.25 -6.86 7.24
N ASP A 243 15.05 -5.92 7.71
CA ASP A 243 15.25 -5.69 9.14
C ASP A 243 13.97 -5.22 9.83
N VAL A 244 13.19 -4.36 9.17
CA VAL A 244 11.85 -3.96 9.64
C VAL A 244 10.93 -5.17 9.74
N ALA A 245 10.89 -6.04 8.71
CA ALA A 245 10.07 -7.25 8.70
C ALA A 245 10.44 -8.21 9.84
N GLN A 246 11.75 -8.36 10.12
CA GLN A 246 12.24 -9.19 11.22
C GLN A 246 11.86 -8.60 12.59
N LYS A 247 12.03 -7.29 12.78
CA LYS A 247 11.75 -6.63 14.07
C LYS A 247 10.26 -6.58 14.40
N LEU A 248 9.39 -6.42 13.40
CA LEU A 248 7.94 -6.50 13.57
C LEU A 248 7.44 -7.94 13.70
N ASP A 249 8.28 -8.94 13.41
CA ASP A 249 7.90 -10.35 13.33
C ASP A 249 6.69 -10.59 12.41
N VAL A 250 6.69 -9.93 11.26
CA VAL A 250 5.59 -10.05 10.29
C VAL A 250 5.52 -11.48 9.77
N VAL A 251 4.32 -12.07 9.78
CA VAL A 251 3.97 -13.24 8.97
C VAL A 251 2.95 -12.78 7.94
N GLY A 252 3.36 -12.67 6.69
CA GLY A 252 2.54 -12.09 5.63
C GLY A 252 3.32 -11.20 4.69
N THR A 253 2.60 -10.56 3.79
CA THR A 253 3.14 -9.52 2.89
C THR A 253 3.16 -8.18 3.60
N MET A 254 4.20 -7.42 3.37
CA MET A 254 4.32 -6.03 3.81
C MET A 254 4.97 -5.18 2.73
N CYS A 255 4.81 -3.88 2.87
CA CYS A 255 5.49 -2.87 2.08
C CYS A 255 6.14 -1.87 3.02
N VAL A 256 7.38 -1.48 2.74
CA VAL A 256 8.05 -0.35 3.38
C VAL A 256 8.21 0.75 2.33
N GLU A 257 7.54 1.86 2.54
CA GLU A 257 7.71 3.07 1.72
C GLU A 257 8.87 3.91 2.26
N MET A 258 9.71 4.41 1.37
CA MET A 258 10.95 5.10 1.71
C MET A 258 11.17 6.32 0.84
N PHE A 259 11.81 7.34 1.40
CA PHE A 259 12.39 8.46 0.67
C PHE A 259 13.86 8.21 0.39
N VAL A 260 14.30 8.46 -0.84
CA VAL A 260 15.71 8.45 -1.23
C VAL A 260 16.26 9.88 -1.12
N ILE A 261 17.39 10.03 -0.45
CA ILE A 261 18.07 11.32 -0.24
C ILE A 261 19.57 11.10 -0.53
N GLY A 262 20.01 11.46 -1.73
CA GLY A 262 21.36 11.09 -2.19
C GLY A 262 21.53 9.57 -2.18
N ASP A 263 22.49 9.08 -1.40
CA ASP A 263 22.76 7.64 -1.22
C ASP A 263 21.99 7.01 -0.05
N ASP A 264 21.20 7.79 0.70
CA ASP A 264 20.50 7.33 1.89
C ASP A 264 19.02 7.04 1.63
N VAL A 265 18.44 6.18 2.47
CA VAL A 265 17.01 5.88 2.48
C VAL A 265 16.43 6.14 3.87
N VAL A 266 15.24 6.71 3.92
CA VAL A 266 14.50 7.04 5.15
C VAL A 266 13.11 6.44 5.07
N VAL A 267 12.69 5.68 6.10
CA VAL A 267 11.36 5.07 6.14
C VAL A 267 10.29 6.17 6.25
N ASN A 268 9.33 6.13 5.33
CA ASN A 268 8.13 6.97 5.37
C ASN A 268 7.01 6.27 6.16
N GLU A 269 6.56 5.10 5.69
CA GLU A 269 5.50 4.32 6.35
C GLU A 269 5.59 2.82 6.03
N ILE A 270 4.87 2.01 6.81
CA ILE A 270 4.78 0.57 6.66
C ILE A 270 3.33 0.17 6.43
N ALA A 271 3.07 -0.57 5.36
CA ALA A 271 1.79 -1.24 5.14
C ALA A 271 1.96 -2.74 5.44
N PRO A 272 1.28 -3.32 6.46
CA PRO A 272 1.43 -4.72 6.85
C PRO A 272 0.50 -5.63 6.03
N ARG A 273 0.43 -5.42 4.73
CA ARG A 273 -0.46 -6.09 3.77
C ARG A 273 0.07 -5.94 2.35
N PRO A 274 -0.51 -6.63 1.36
CA PRO A 274 -0.26 -6.32 -0.05
C PRO A 274 -0.44 -4.82 -0.34
N HIS A 275 0.44 -4.25 -1.13
CA HIS A 275 0.49 -2.81 -1.38
C HIS A 275 0.19 -2.47 -2.84
N ASN A 276 -0.33 -1.25 -3.07
CA ASN A 276 -0.69 -0.79 -4.40
C ASN A 276 0.53 -0.78 -5.36
N SER A 277 1.70 -0.35 -4.90
CA SER A 277 2.90 -0.39 -5.74
C SER A 277 3.30 -1.81 -6.17
N GLY A 278 2.97 -2.83 -5.36
CA GLY A 278 3.22 -4.24 -5.69
C GLY A 278 2.22 -4.87 -6.67
N HIS A 279 1.21 -4.15 -7.17
CA HIS A 279 0.21 -4.75 -8.07
C HIS A 279 0.81 -5.23 -9.40
N LEU A 280 1.87 -4.56 -9.88
CA LEU A 280 2.57 -5.02 -11.08
C LEU A 280 3.11 -6.46 -10.97
N THR A 281 3.33 -6.95 -9.75
CA THR A 281 3.83 -8.32 -9.54
C THR A 281 2.87 -9.40 -10.03
N ILE A 282 1.57 -9.10 -10.19
CA ILE A 282 0.58 -10.04 -10.73
C ILE A 282 0.99 -10.53 -12.13
N ASP A 283 1.50 -9.62 -12.96
CA ASP A 283 1.85 -9.90 -14.35
C ASP A 283 3.36 -9.99 -14.59
N ALA A 284 4.16 -9.51 -13.64
CA ALA A 284 5.59 -9.30 -13.84
C ALA A 284 6.50 -10.12 -12.92
N ALA A 285 5.98 -10.89 -11.98
CA ALA A 285 6.78 -11.73 -11.08
C ALA A 285 6.38 -13.21 -11.18
N VAL A 286 7.30 -14.12 -10.85
CA VAL A 286 7.03 -15.56 -10.80
C VAL A 286 5.93 -15.86 -9.79
N THR A 287 6.05 -15.28 -8.59
CA THR A 287 5.01 -15.34 -7.56
C THR A 287 4.61 -13.92 -7.20
N CYS A 288 3.34 -13.56 -7.37
CA CYS A 288 2.87 -12.22 -7.05
C CYS A 288 2.71 -11.99 -5.53
N GLN A 289 2.64 -10.73 -5.10
CA GLN A 289 2.47 -10.38 -3.69
C GLN A 289 1.25 -11.01 -3.02
N PHE A 290 0.18 -11.25 -3.77
CA PHE A 290 -1.05 -11.85 -3.23
C PHE A 290 -0.89 -13.36 -3.01
N GLU A 291 -0.23 -14.06 -3.91
CA GLU A 291 0.13 -15.46 -3.71
C GLU A 291 1.15 -15.61 -2.57
N GLN A 292 2.12 -14.69 -2.45
CA GLN A 292 3.02 -14.65 -1.30
C GLN A 292 2.26 -14.47 0.02
N GLN A 293 1.23 -13.62 0.04
CA GLN A 293 0.35 -13.48 1.21
C GLN A 293 -0.33 -14.80 1.56
N VAL A 294 -0.91 -15.49 0.58
CA VAL A 294 -1.54 -16.80 0.81
C VAL A 294 -0.54 -17.79 1.39
N ARG A 295 0.66 -17.87 0.80
CA ARG A 295 1.72 -18.78 1.25
C ARG A 295 2.14 -18.50 2.68
N ALA A 296 2.39 -17.23 3.00
CA ALA A 296 2.80 -16.82 4.34
C ALA A 296 1.72 -17.11 5.39
N VAL A 297 0.48 -16.70 5.11
CA VAL A 297 -0.68 -16.85 6.03
C VAL A 297 -1.01 -18.33 6.29
N CYS A 298 -0.87 -19.17 5.28
CA CYS A 298 -1.12 -20.62 5.38
C CYS A 298 0.09 -21.43 5.87
N GLY A 299 1.23 -20.78 6.09
CA GLY A 299 2.47 -21.47 6.51
C GLY A 299 3.09 -22.36 5.42
N LEU A 300 2.82 -22.04 4.14
CA LEU A 300 3.44 -22.72 3.00
C LEU A 300 4.88 -22.21 2.76
N PRO A 301 5.72 -22.94 2.04
CA PRO A 301 6.99 -22.41 1.54
C PRO A 301 6.77 -21.16 0.71
N MET A 302 7.58 -20.14 0.95
CA MET A 302 7.51 -18.88 0.17
C MET A 302 7.83 -19.13 -1.30
N GLY A 303 7.21 -18.36 -2.17
CA GLY A 303 7.43 -18.42 -3.61
C GLY A 303 8.65 -17.63 -4.06
N ASP A 304 9.06 -17.84 -5.30
CA ASP A 304 10.11 -17.07 -5.95
C ASP A 304 9.60 -15.65 -6.29
N ALA A 305 10.27 -14.63 -5.78
CA ALA A 305 9.94 -13.22 -6.03
C ALA A 305 10.63 -12.64 -7.29
N SER A 306 11.32 -13.47 -8.07
CA SER A 306 12.01 -13.03 -9.29
C SER A 306 11.05 -12.41 -10.30
N MET A 307 11.54 -11.39 -11.01
CA MET A 307 10.78 -10.76 -12.09
C MET A 307 10.82 -11.61 -13.36
N LEU A 308 9.68 -11.66 -14.08
CA LEU A 308 9.53 -12.37 -15.36
C LEU A 308 10.04 -11.54 -16.55
N ALA A 309 10.24 -10.24 -16.36
CA ALA A 309 10.73 -9.32 -17.38
C ALA A 309 11.74 -8.36 -16.77
N PRO A 310 12.66 -7.78 -17.56
CA PRO A 310 13.65 -6.82 -17.06
C PRO A 310 13.01 -5.59 -16.39
N ALA A 311 11.84 -5.17 -16.87
CA ALA A 311 11.13 -4.04 -16.31
C ALA A 311 9.61 -4.20 -16.41
N ALA A 312 8.91 -3.57 -15.50
CA ALA A 312 7.45 -3.47 -15.47
C ALA A 312 7.01 -2.11 -14.93
N ALA A 313 5.80 -1.72 -15.31
CA ALA A 313 5.14 -0.53 -14.75
C ALA A 313 3.67 -0.82 -14.44
N MET A 314 3.13 -0.07 -13.49
CA MET A 314 1.72 -0.04 -13.14
C MET A 314 1.22 1.40 -13.16
N ALA A 315 0.05 1.63 -13.74
CA ALA A 315 -0.68 2.90 -13.67
C ALA A 315 -2.04 2.69 -13.00
N ASN A 316 -2.32 3.44 -11.94
CA ASN A 316 -3.63 3.42 -11.31
C ASN A 316 -4.70 4.01 -12.22
N LEU A 317 -5.90 3.43 -12.17
CA LEU A 317 -7.12 3.93 -12.80
C LEU A 317 -8.00 4.51 -11.70
N LEU A 318 -8.07 5.83 -11.65
CA LEU A 318 -8.92 6.55 -10.69
C LEU A 318 -10.31 6.79 -11.29
N GLY A 319 -11.30 6.97 -10.44
CA GLY A 319 -12.68 7.20 -10.86
C GLY A 319 -12.88 8.45 -11.73
N ASP A 320 -11.92 9.35 -11.72
CA ASP A 320 -11.87 10.53 -12.61
C ASP A 320 -11.79 10.15 -14.11
N LEU A 321 -11.34 8.93 -14.43
CA LEU A 321 -11.26 8.43 -15.80
C LEU A 321 -12.60 7.94 -16.35
N TRP A 322 -13.60 7.72 -15.48
CA TRP A 322 -14.92 7.29 -15.94
C TRP A 322 -15.69 8.47 -16.51
N PRO A 323 -16.26 8.33 -17.71
CA PRO A 323 -17.11 9.38 -18.27
C PRO A 323 -18.38 9.52 -17.43
N ALA A 324 -19.06 10.66 -17.55
CA ALA A 324 -20.32 10.89 -16.84
C ALA A 324 -21.41 9.87 -17.21
N THR A 325 -21.34 9.29 -18.40
CA THR A 325 -22.22 8.21 -18.87
C THR A 325 -21.39 7.16 -19.64
N GLY A 326 -21.65 5.89 -19.38
CA GLY A 326 -20.95 4.77 -20.02
C GLY A 326 -19.65 4.37 -19.34
N GLU A 327 -18.82 3.64 -20.06
CA GLU A 327 -17.57 3.07 -19.60
C GLU A 327 -16.37 3.67 -20.34
N PRO A 328 -15.16 3.66 -19.72
CA PRO A 328 -13.93 3.98 -20.43
C PRO A 328 -13.70 3.12 -21.68
N ALA A 329 -12.95 3.61 -22.64
CA ALA A 329 -12.69 2.91 -23.91
C ALA A 329 -11.70 1.75 -23.74
N TRP A 330 -12.08 0.69 -23.02
CA TRP A 330 -11.22 -0.46 -22.68
C TRP A 330 -10.50 -1.07 -23.88
N HIS A 331 -11.19 -1.20 -25.03
CA HIS A 331 -10.61 -1.75 -26.25
C HIS A 331 -9.43 -0.92 -26.78
N ARG A 332 -9.37 0.39 -26.51
CA ARG A 332 -8.25 1.23 -26.90
C ARG A 332 -7.04 1.05 -25.97
N ALA A 333 -7.29 0.96 -24.67
CA ALA A 333 -6.21 0.70 -23.72
C ALA A 333 -5.57 -0.67 -23.94
N LEU A 334 -6.37 -1.67 -24.35
CA LEU A 334 -5.92 -3.03 -24.61
C LEU A 334 -5.44 -3.24 -26.06
N ALA A 335 -5.30 -2.19 -26.86
CA ALA A 335 -4.74 -2.29 -28.22
C ALA A 335 -3.24 -2.71 -28.21
N ASP A 336 -2.48 -2.33 -27.19
CA ASP A 336 -1.15 -2.90 -26.94
C ASP A 336 -1.32 -4.27 -26.24
N PRO A 337 -0.93 -5.41 -26.88
CA PRO A 337 -1.13 -6.75 -26.32
C PRO A 337 -0.30 -7.03 -25.07
N ARG A 338 0.66 -6.16 -24.72
CA ARG A 338 1.48 -6.27 -23.51
C ARG A 338 0.87 -5.56 -22.32
N VAL A 339 -0.21 -4.80 -22.50
CA VAL A 339 -0.93 -4.13 -21.42
C VAL A 339 -1.95 -5.09 -20.81
N LYS A 340 -1.99 -5.17 -19.49
CA LYS A 340 -2.96 -5.93 -18.71
C LYS A 340 -3.86 -4.97 -17.95
N LEU A 341 -5.13 -5.32 -17.84
CA LEU A 341 -6.18 -4.55 -17.16
C LEU A 341 -6.69 -5.33 -15.94
N HIS A 342 -6.70 -4.67 -14.79
CA HIS A 342 -7.24 -5.19 -13.55
C HIS A 342 -8.27 -4.22 -12.99
N LEU A 343 -9.55 -4.57 -13.04
CA LEU A 343 -10.65 -3.81 -12.44
C LEU A 343 -11.03 -4.41 -11.08
N TYR A 344 -11.36 -3.52 -10.15
CA TYR A 344 -11.56 -3.93 -8.75
C TYR A 344 -13.01 -4.30 -8.40
N GLY A 345 -13.95 -4.27 -9.36
CA GLY A 345 -15.35 -4.60 -9.12
C GLY A 345 -16.12 -3.55 -8.32
N LYS A 346 -15.58 -2.33 -8.20
CA LYS A 346 -16.28 -1.23 -7.53
C LYS A 346 -17.34 -0.63 -8.45
N THR A 347 -18.56 -0.47 -7.95
CA THR A 347 -19.71 -0.01 -8.73
C THR A 347 -19.80 1.49 -8.92
N VAL A 348 -19.20 2.29 -8.01
CA VAL A 348 -19.26 3.76 -8.05
C VAL A 348 -17.86 4.32 -8.30
N ALA A 349 -17.67 4.92 -9.45
CA ALA A 349 -16.47 5.70 -9.78
C ALA A 349 -16.61 7.11 -9.22
N SER A 350 -15.79 7.46 -8.24
CA SER A 350 -15.73 8.80 -7.66
C SER A 350 -14.31 9.36 -7.76
N LYS A 351 -14.20 10.69 -7.74
CA LYS A 351 -12.92 11.38 -7.85
C LYS A 351 -11.88 10.82 -6.85
N GLY A 352 -10.70 10.48 -7.34
CA GLY A 352 -9.59 9.92 -6.56
C GLY A 352 -9.78 8.49 -6.09
N ARG A 353 -10.94 7.84 -6.31
CA ARG A 353 -11.15 6.45 -5.92
C ARG A 353 -10.43 5.52 -6.87
N LYS A 354 -9.57 4.66 -6.33
CA LYS A 354 -8.85 3.62 -7.09
C LYS A 354 -9.86 2.58 -7.58
N MET A 355 -10.08 2.51 -8.90
CA MET A 355 -11.07 1.64 -9.55
C MET A 355 -10.43 0.42 -10.22
N GLY A 356 -9.14 0.51 -10.55
CA GLY A 356 -8.38 -0.52 -11.23
C GLY A 356 -6.94 -0.09 -11.43
N HIS A 357 -6.19 -0.89 -12.18
CA HIS A 357 -4.86 -0.53 -12.66
C HIS A 357 -4.57 -1.17 -14.01
N LEU A 358 -3.61 -0.60 -14.72
CA LEU A 358 -2.97 -1.18 -15.89
C LEU A 358 -1.56 -1.59 -15.52
N THR A 359 -1.08 -2.71 -16.08
CA THR A 359 0.31 -3.13 -16.01
C THR A 359 0.87 -3.39 -17.39
N ALA A 360 2.16 -3.18 -17.55
CA ALA A 360 2.90 -3.62 -18.74
C ALA A 360 4.32 -3.99 -18.38
N THR A 361 4.88 -4.93 -19.15
CA THR A 361 6.29 -5.32 -19.10
C THR A 361 7.03 -4.80 -20.31
N ALA A 362 8.35 -4.52 -20.16
CA ALA A 362 9.20 -4.04 -21.23
C ALA A 362 10.68 -4.38 -20.97
N ALA A 363 11.58 -3.90 -21.84
CA ALA A 363 13.02 -4.04 -21.65
C ALA A 363 13.58 -3.03 -20.64
N THR A 364 12.95 -1.86 -20.52
CA THR A 364 13.37 -0.81 -19.57
C THR A 364 12.17 -0.26 -18.78
N PRO A 365 12.41 0.32 -17.58
CA PRO A 365 11.34 0.96 -16.79
C PRO A 365 10.66 2.12 -17.53
N ALA A 366 11.43 2.89 -18.31
CA ALA A 366 10.90 3.99 -19.11
C ALA A 366 9.92 3.48 -20.18
N GLU A 367 10.29 2.43 -20.93
CA GLU A 367 9.41 1.82 -21.93
C GLU A 367 8.14 1.23 -21.29
N ALA A 368 8.26 0.54 -20.16
CA ALA A 368 7.10 -0.01 -19.45
C ALA A 368 6.15 1.11 -18.99
N ARG A 369 6.70 2.20 -18.42
CA ARG A 369 5.95 3.40 -18.03
C ARG A 369 5.20 4.00 -19.22
N ASP A 370 5.89 4.23 -20.31
CA ASP A 370 5.31 4.88 -21.50
C ASP A 370 4.14 4.06 -22.07
N ARG A 371 4.23 2.71 -22.02
CA ARG A 371 3.14 1.81 -22.41
C ARG A 371 1.89 1.99 -21.54
N VAL A 372 2.02 1.91 -20.22
CA VAL A 372 0.85 2.04 -19.33
C VAL A 372 0.26 3.44 -19.35
N VAL A 373 1.09 4.47 -19.53
CA VAL A 373 0.62 5.86 -19.66
C VAL A 373 -0.14 6.04 -20.97
N ALA A 374 0.38 5.56 -22.10
CA ALA A 374 -0.29 5.63 -23.39
C ALA A 374 -1.64 4.87 -23.36
N ALA A 375 -1.65 3.68 -22.76
CA ALA A 375 -2.87 2.89 -22.60
C ALA A 375 -3.91 3.61 -21.73
N ARG A 376 -3.48 4.24 -20.61
CA ARG A 376 -4.36 5.02 -19.74
C ARG A 376 -4.94 6.25 -20.44
N ILE A 377 -4.12 6.96 -21.21
CA ILE A 377 -4.59 8.12 -22.03
C ILE A 377 -5.64 7.67 -23.05
N ALA A 378 -5.46 6.51 -23.67
CA ALA A 378 -6.39 5.97 -24.65
C ALA A 378 -7.78 5.61 -24.08
N LEU A 379 -7.93 5.49 -22.75
CA LEU A 379 -9.22 5.26 -22.09
C LEU A 379 -10.18 6.44 -22.22
N THR A 380 -9.66 7.68 -22.31
CA THR A 380 -10.51 8.85 -22.47
C THR A 380 -10.92 8.99 -23.94
N PRO A 381 -12.23 9.22 -24.25
CA PRO A 381 -12.63 9.55 -25.59
C PRO A 381 -11.87 10.79 -26.07
N SER A 382 -11.43 10.80 -27.32
CA SER A 382 -10.72 11.93 -27.93
C SER A 382 -11.61 13.19 -27.93
N GLY A 383 -11.61 13.92 -26.83
CA GLY A 383 -11.87 15.33 -26.81
C GLY A 383 -10.58 16.07 -27.17
N PRO A 384 -10.59 17.34 -27.60
CA PRO A 384 -9.37 18.06 -27.92
C PRO A 384 -8.41 17.97 -26.73
N SER A 385 -7.21 17.48 -27.01
CA SER A 385 -6.10 17.42 -26.06
C SER A 385 -6.00 18.76 -25.37
N PRO A 386 -5.96 18.84 -24.02
CA PRO A 386 -5.46 20.03 -23.38
C PRO A 386 -4.00 20.14 -23.78
N ALA A 387 -3.72 21.02 -24.73
CA ALA A 387 -2.37 21.35 -25.14
C ALA A 387 -1.64 21.93 -23.91
N GLY A 388 -0.54 21.30 -23.53
CA GLY A 388 0.53 21.95 -22.79
C GLY A 388 0.43 21.96 -21.27
N GLU A 389 0.29 20.81 -20.63
CA GLU A 389 0.93 20.63 -19.32
C GLU A 389 2.08 19.67 -19.49
N GLU A 390 3.30 20.21 -19.60
CA GLU A 390 4.52 19.45 -19.37
C GLU A 390 4.39 18.78 -17.99
N PRO A 391 4.83 17.52 -17.86
CA PRO A 391 4.87 16.89 -16.54
C PRO A 391 5.75 17.76 -15.65
N ASP A 392 5.16 18.33 -14.60
CA ASP A 392 5.91 18.98 -13.53
C ASP A 392 6.83 17.93 -12.90
N MET A 393 8.06 17.88 -13.41
CA MET A 393 9.18 17.08 -12.87
C MET A 393 9.77 17.73 -11.62
N GLY A 394 9.09 18.73 -11.07
CA GLY A 394 9.39 19.35 -9.79
C GLY A 394 8.88 18.51 -8.65
N GLY A 395 9.80 17.98 -7.85
CA GLY A 395 9.61 17.06 -6.75
C GLY A 395 8.28 17.19 -6.02
N SER A 396 7.57 16.11 -5.94
CA SER A 396 6.32 15.96 -5.20
C SER A 396 6.44 16.57 -3.80
N LEU A 397 5.65 17.59 -3.54
CA LEU A 397 5.55 18.23 -2.23
C LEU A 397 4.72 17.31 -1.31
N ARG A 398 5.37 16.45 -0.54
CA ARG A 398 4.77 15.74 0.61
C ARG A 398 5.33 16.24 1.92
#